data_961a70894ce074edc24940968abcf9cb
#
_entry.id   961a70894ce074edc24940968abcf9cb
#
_cell.length_a   1.000
_cell.length_b   1.000
_cell.length_c   1.000
_cell.angle_alpha   90.00
_cell.angle_beta   90.00
_cell.angle_gamma   90.00
#
_symmetry.space_group_name_H-M   'P 1'
#
loop_
_entity.id
_entity.type
_entity.pdbx_description
1 polymer ?
#
loop_
_entity_poly.entity_id
_entity_poly.type
_entity_poly.pdbx_seq_one_letter_code
_entity_poly.pdbx_strand_id
1 'polypeptide(L)' 'MADQPEVSKEERIGFHKGALSTLVAERNEMFRIVQITESLIQAHVKELEALGVKLQPQPEEK' A
#
# COMPACT_ATOMS: atom_id res chain seq x y z
N MET A 1 -22.25 6.82 21.55
CA MET A 1 -22.85 7.56 21.13
C MET A 1 -24.27 7.58 21.24
N ALA A 2 -24.73 7.39 22.28
CA ALA A 2 -26.09 7.30 22.49
C ALA A 2 -26.82 8.53 22.14
N ASP A 3 -26.18 9.63 22.21
CA ASP A 3 -26.85 10.83 21.91
C ASP A 3 -26.94 11.18 20.50
N GLN A 4 -26.33 10.44 19.63
CA GLN A 4 -26.31 10.85 18.28
C GLN A 4 -27.59 10.45 17.59
N PRO A 5 -28.06 11.20 16.65
CA PRO A 5 -29.24 10.79 15.92
C PRO A 5 -28.94 9.50 15.19
N GLU A 6 -29.93 8.71 15.06
CA GLU A 6 -29.76 7.47 14.41
C GLU A 6 -29.58 7.66 12.94
N VAL A 7 -28.60 7.03 12.36
CA VAL A 7 -28.33 7.10 10.96
C VAL A 7 -29.00 5.91 10.31
N SER A 8 -29.67 6.11 9.22
CA SER A 8 -30.41 5.03 8.60
C SER A 8 -29.43 3.99 8.08
N LYS A 9 -29.95 2.80 7.90
CA LYS A 9 -29.15 1.72 7.38
C LYS A 9 -28.61 2.05 6.01
N GLU A 10 -29.43 2.67 5.17
CA GLU A 10 -28.99 3.03 3.84
C GLU A 10 -27.86 4.03 3.88
N GLU A 11 -27.91 4.97 4.81
CA GLU A 11 -26.83 5.95 4.93
C GLU A 11 -25.55 5.28 5.37
N ARG A 12 -25.65 4.35 6.28
CA ARG A 12 -24.47 3.66 6.74
C ARG A 12 -23.87 2.81 5.64
N ILE A 13 -24.70 2.16 4.87
CA ILE A 13 -24.22 1.36 3.76
C ILE A 13 -23.50 2.26 2.76
N GLY A 14 -24.10 3.40 2.44
CA GLY A 14 -23.47 4.32 1.50
C GLY A 14 -22.16 4.84 1.97
N PHE A 15 -22.09 5.17 3.27
CA PHE A 15 -20.84 5.66 3.83
C PHE A 15 -19.74 4.61 3.71
N HIS A 16 -20.07 3.39 4.07
CA HIS A 16 -19.04 2.35 4.04
C HIS A 16 -18.68 1.94 2.63
N LYS A 17 -19.63 1.99 1.72
CA LYS A 17 -19.29 1.70 0.34
C LYS A 17 -18.35 2.75 -0.22
N GLY A 18 -18.59 4.01 0.11
CA GLY A 18 -17.70 5.07 -0.35
C GLY A 18 -16.33 4.96 0.26
N ALA A 19 -16.27 4.69 1.56
CA ALA A 19 -15.00 4.56 2.23
C ALA A 19 -14.22 3.38 1.66
N LEU A 20 -14.92 2.28 1.43
CA LEU A 20 -14.27 1.10 0.89
C LEU A 20 -13.72 1.36 -0.49
N SER A 21 -14.49 2.04 -1.33
CA SER A 21 -14.03 2.34 -2.67
C SER A 21 -12.76 3.17 -2.65
N THR A 22 -12.72 4.17 -1.79
CA THR A 22 -11.54 5.02 -1.67
C THR A 22 -10.34 4.24 -1.16
N LEU A 23 -10.56 3.43 -0.14
CA LEU A 23 -9.45 2.69 0.44
C LEU A 23 -8.89 1.65 -0.52
N VAL A 24 -9.77 1.02 -1.29
CA VAL A 24 -9.30 0.06 -2.28
C VAL A 24 -8.47 0.75 -3.34
N ALA A 25 -8.91 1.92 -3.78
CA ALA A 25 -8.15 2.66 -4.77
C ALA A 25 -6.78 3.07 -4.21
N GLU A 26 -6.75 3.50 -2.95
CA GLU A 26 -5.49 3.87 -2.34
C GLU A 26 -4.58 2.66 -2.17
N ARG A 27 -5.15 1.54 -1.79
CA ARG A 27 -4.34 0.34 -1.65
C ARG A 27 -3.71 -0.05 -2.98
N ASN A 28 -4.50 0.02 -4.04
CA ASN A 28 -3.99 -0.34 -5.35
C ASN A 28 -2.88 0.62 -5.79
N GLU A 29 -3.03 1.89 -5.45
CA GLU A 29 -2.01 2.85 -5.81
C GLU A 29 -0.72 2.60 -5.02
N MET A 30 -0.83 2.28 -3.75
CA MET A 30 0.34 1.98 -2.95
C MET A 30 1.02 0.71 -3.43
N PHE A 31 0.22 -0.26 -3.86
CA PHE A 31 0.77 -1.48 -4.39
C PHE A 31 1.60 -1.19 -5.63
N ARG A 32 1.10 -0.31 -6.47
CA ARG A 32 1.83 0.08 -7.66
C ARG A 32 3.15 0.77 -7.30
N ILE A 33 3.12 1.62 -6.27
CA ILE A 33 4.32 2.29 -5.82
C ILE A 33 5.34 1.28 -5.30
N VAL A 34 4.86 0.27 -4.57
CA VAL A 34 5.75 -0.76 -4.10
C VAL A 34 6.44 -1.46 -5.26
N GLN A 35 5.70 -1.77 -6.30
CA GLN A 35 6.28 -2.44 -7.45
C GLN A 35 7.35 -1.59 -8.13
N ILE A 36 7.08 -0.31 -8.26
CA ILE A 36 8.04 0.60 -8.86
C ILE A 36 9.30 0.66 -8.00
N THR A 37 9.09 0.77 -6.69
CA THR A 37 10.21 0.84 -5.77
C THR A 37 11.04 -0.43 -5.82
N GLU A 38 10.38 -1.59 -5.90
CA GLU A 38 11.10 -2.84 -6.01
C GLU A 38 11.96 -2.88 -7.25
N SER A 39 11.45 -2.40 -8.37
CA SER A 39 12.22 -2.37 -9.59
C SER A 39 13.44 -1.48 -9.46
N LEU A 40 13.27 -0.35 -8.80
CA LEU A 40 14.39 0.55 -8.61
C LEU A 40 15.43 -0.05 -7.68
N ILE A 41 15.00 -0.72 -6.64
CA ILE A 41 15.91 -1.42 -5.75
C ILE A 41 16.73 -2.44 -6.53
N GLN A 42 16.04 -3.22 -7.34
CA GLN A 42 16.72 -4.27 -8.10
C GLN A 42 17.74 -3.66 -9.07
N ALA A 43 17.39 -2.55 -9.70
CA ALA A 43 18.31 -1.91 -10.64
C ALA A 43 19.59 -1.47 -9.93
N HIS A 44 19.45 -0.88 -8.74
CA HIS A 44 20.61 -0.42 -8.02
C HIS A 44 21.42 -1.57 -7.45
N VAL A 45 20.75 -2.63 -7.02
CA VAL A 45 21.47 -3.81 -6.55
C VAL A 45 22.32 -4.38 -7.67
N LYS A 46 21.77 -4.48 -8.86
CA LYS A 46 22.52 -5.02 -9.98
C LYS A 46 23.71 -4.15 -10.34
N GLU A 47 23.55 -2.83 -10.26
CA GLU A 47 24.65 -1.95 -10.52
C GLU A 47 25.76 -2.10 -9.50
N LEU A 48 25.38 -2.22 -8.26
CA LEU A 48 26.40 -2.39 -7.22
C LEU A 48 27.13 -3.70 -7.39
N GLU A 49 26.41 -4.76 -7.73
CA GLU A 49 27.05 -6.04 -7.95
C GLU A 49 28.00 -5.98 -9.13
N ALA A 50 27.62 -5.26 -10.19
CA ALA A 50 28.49 -5.10 -11.34
C ALA A 50 29.75 -4.34 -10.97
N LEU A 51 29.66 -3.47 -9.96
CA LEU A 51 30.82 -2.72 -9.52
C LEU A 51 31.62 -3.45 -8.46
N GLY A 52 31.25 -4.66 -8.18
CA GLY A 52 32.02 -5.48 -7.23
C GLY A 52 31.63 -5.36 -5.79
N VAL A 53 30.51 -4.73 -5.52
CA VAL A 53 30.05 -4.59 -4.15
C VAL A 53 29.17 -5.78 -3.81
N LYS A 54 29.50 -6.46 -2.69
CA LYS A 54 28.66 -7.53 -2.26
C LYS A 54 27.70 -7.04 -1.23
N LEU A 55 26.42 -7.27 -1.48
CA LEU A 55 25.38 -6.81 -0.57
C LEU A 55 24.88 -7.96 0.26
N GLN A 56 24.54 -7.64 1.50
CA GLN A 56 23.97 -8.63 2.37
C GLN A 56 22.49 -8.72 2.11
N PRO A 57 21.92 -9.90 2.15
CA PRO A 57 20.49 -10.02 1.97
C PRO A 57 19.77 -9.26 3.06
N GLN A 58 18.72 -8.60 2.68
CA GLN A 58 17.95 -7.88 3.66
C GLN A 58 16.98 -8.79 4.34
N PRO A 59 16.74 -8.56 5.62
CA PRO A 59 15.77 -9.41 6.31
C PRO A 59 14.40 -9.18 5.72
N GLU A 60 13.66 -10.26 5.69
CA GLU A 60 12.33 -10.13 5.19
C GLU A 60 11.46 -9.49 6.20
N GLU A 61 10.59 -8.59 5.73
CA GLU A 61 9.70 -7.95 6.64
C GLU A 61 8.48 -8.76 6.79
N LYS A 62 8.06 -9.03 7.98
CA LYS A 62 6.86 -9.83 8.14
C LYS A 62 5.73 -9.08 8.73
#